data_44f3d934c17f440460d435d7c18e86aa
#
_entry.id   44f3d934c17f440460d435d7c18e86aa
#
_cell.length_a   1.000
_cell.length_b   1.000
_cell.length_c   1.000
_cell.angle_alpha   90.00
_cell.angle_beta   90.00
_cell.angle_gamma   90.00
#
_symmetry.space_group_name_H-M   'P 1'
#
loop_
_entity.id
_entity.type
_entity.pdbx_description
1 polymer ?
#
loop_
_entity_poly.entity_id
_entity_poly.type
_entity_poly.pdbx_seq_one_letter_code
_entity_poly.pdbx_strand_id
1 'polypeptide(L)'
;MRDQLILLPGWGLGSAPLEPLRDALLELAPHLHVHIEPLPREADPALWLDELDDELPEGSWLAGWSLGGMLAAELAARRGEACRGLITLAANASFRQLDDWPQAMPNSVFEDFFEAFLLEPELTRKRFTLLVSQGARDARTLARQLQVALPALETGALSAGLQLLGRLDTRAALERYDGPQLHLFAGNDALVPAGAAEALLGWLPDVEVNTIAGASHGLPLERPDEVAAAILAFIHEGDDV
;
A
#
# COMPACT_ATOMS: atom_id res chain seq x y z
N MET A 1 1.25 26.76 -1.40
CA MET A 1 0.18 25.77 -1.75
C MET A 1 -0.04 24.92 -0.52
N ARG A 2 -1.24 24.43 -0.25
CA ARG A 2 -1.45 23.47 0.84
C ARG A 2 -0.88 22.13 0.39
N ASP A 3 -0.15 21.46 1.27
CA ASP A 3 0.39 20.15 0.96
C ASP A 3 -0.72 19.14 0.80
N GLN A 4 -0.66 18.36 -0.27
CA GLN A 4 -1.65 17.35 -0.61
C GLN A 4 -1.04 15.96 -0.50
N LEU A 5 -1.69 15.09 0.25
CA LEU A 5 -1.35 13.69 0.41
C LEU A 5 -2.48 12.82 -0.14
N ILE A 6 -2.18 11.98 -1.11
CA ILE A 6 -3.10 11.00 -1.67
C ILE A 6 -2.81 9.63 -1.04
N LEU A 7 -3.85 8.97 -0.52
CA LEU A 7 -3.77 7.63 0.06
C LEU A 7 -4.48 6.62 -0.85
N LEU A 8 -3.75 5.63 -1.36
CA LEU A 8 -4.31 4.53 -2.15
C LEU A 8 -4.52 3.29 -1.26
N PRO A 9 -5.70 2.64 -1.28
CA PRO A 9 -5.99 1.47 -0.45
C PRO A 9 -5.35 0.18 -0.97
N GLY A 10 -5.34 -0.85 -0.11
CA GLY A 10 -4.96 -2.20 -0.48
C GLY A 10 -6.03 -2.93 -1.32
N TRP A 11 -5.63 -4.04 -1.94
CA TRP A 11 -6.51 -4.86 -2.76
C TRP A 11 -7.78 -5.29 -2.02
N GLY A 12 -8.95 -5.06 -2.63
CA GLY A 12 -10.24 -5.59 -2.21
C GLY A 12 -10.81 -5.03 -0.89
N LEU A 13 -10.10 -4.12 -0.21
CA LEU A 13 -10.48 -3.61 1.11
C LEU A 13 -11.22 -2.28 1.06
N GLY A 14 -11.08 -1.53 -0.03
CA GLY A 14 -11.68 -0.20 -0.19
C GLY A 14 -11.03 0.87 0.68
N SER A 15 -11.64 2.05 0.69
CA SER A 15 -11.09 3.27 1.32
C SER A 15 -11.32 3.34 2.83
N ALA A 16 -12.40 2.75 3.35
CA ALA A 16 -12.78 2.89 4.76
C ALA A 16 -11.70 2.48 5.78
N PRO A 17 -10.87 1.43 5.56
CA PRO A 17 -9.79 1.10 6.48
C PRO A 17 -8.67 2.15 6.59
N LEU A 18 -8.59 3.12 5.66
CA LEU A 18 -7.64 4.23 5.70
C LEU A 18 -8.19 5.48 6.39
N GLU A 19 -9.49 5.53 6.70
CA GLU A 19 -10.10 6.69 7.38
C GLU A 19 -9.47 7.00 8.74
N PRO A 20 -9.16 6.02 9.61
CA PRO A 20 -8.48 6.31 10.88
C PRO A 20 -7.09 6.94 10.68
N LEU A 21 -6.34 6.50 9.67
CA LEU A 21 -5.05 7.12 9.34
C LEU A 21 -5.23 8.55 8.84
N ARG A 22 -6.21 8.79 7.94
CA ARG A 22 -6.53 10.14 7.47
C ARG A 22 -6.87 11.05 8.64
N ASP A 23 -7.72 10.59 9.56
CA ASP A 23 -8.17 11.37 10.69
C ASP A 23 -7.01 11.68 11.65
N ALA A 24 -6.11 10.74 11.91
CA ALA A 24 -4.89 10.96 12.70
C ALA A 24 -3.93 11.97 12.03
N LEU A 25 -3.76 11.89 10.71
CA LEU A 25 -2.97 12.86 9.95
C LEU A 25 -3.55 14.28 10.06
N LEU A 26 -4.88 14.42 9.93
CA LEU A 26 -5.56 15.71 10.01
C LEU A 26 -5.58 16.28 11.45
N GLU A 27 -5.58 15.42 12.47
CA GLU A 27 -5.45 15.84 13.87
C GLU A 27 -4.07 16.43 14.15
N LEU A 28 -3.01 15.78 13.66
CA LEU A 28 -1.63 16.21 13.86
C LEU A 28 -1.22 17.37 12.93
N ALA A 29 -1.75 17.42 11.71
CA ALA A 29 -1.43 18.41 10.69
C ALA A 29 -2.71 18.96 10.01
N PRO A 30 -3.47 19.85 10.64
CA PRO A 30 -4.76 20.35 10.11
C PRO A 30 -4.66 21.14 8.80
N HIS A 31 -3.45 21.53 8.40
CA HIS A 31 -3.17 22.24 7.14
C HIS A 31 -2.94 21.28 5.97
N LEU A 32 -2.66 20.01 6.23
CA LEU A 32 -2.46 18.98 5.22
C LEU A 32 -3.81 18.65 4.55
N HIS A 33 -3.80 18.51 3.24
CA HIS A 33 -4.95 18.00 2.49
C HIS A 33 -4.78 16.51 2.27
N VAL A 34 -5.51 15.67 3.02
CA VAL A 34 -5.44 14.21 2.88
C VAL A 34 -6.66 13.71 2.11
N HIS A 35 -6.43 13.08 0.97
CA HIS A 35 -7.44 12.46 0.12
C HIS A 35 -7.21 10.96 0.03
N ILE A 36 -8.28 10.16 0.21
CA ILE A 36 -8.24 8.72 -0.02
C ILE A 36 -8.87 8.46 -1.39
N GLU A 37 -8.05 8.08 -2.36
CA GLU A 37 -8.51 7.74 -3.70
C GLU A 37 -8.82 6.24 -3.77
N PRO A 38 -10.02 5.82 -4.14
CA PRO A 38 -10.33 4.41 -4.38
C PRO A 38 -9.46 3.83 -5.50
N LEU A 39 -9.19 2.53 -5.45
CA LEU A 39 -8.56 1.87 -6.60
C LEU A 39 -9.54 1.86 -7.80
N PRO A 40 -9.01 1.90 -9.04
CA PRO A 40 -9.79 1.81 -10.25
C PRO A 40 -10.76 0.63 -10.26
N ARG A 41 -11.86 0.79 -10.98
CA ARG A 41 -12.91 -0.24 -11.10
C ARG A 41 -12.89 -0.98 -12.43
N GLU A 42 -11.99 -0.59 -13.31
CA GLU A 42 -11.82 -1.22 -14.62
C GLU A 42 -11.40 -2.68 -14.48
N ALA A 43 -11.99 -3.54 -15.33
CA ALA A 43 -11.65 -4.96 -15.36
C ALA A 43 -10.32 -5.23 -16.09
N ASP A 44 -9.82 -4.25 -16.86
CA ASP A 44 -8.52 -4.31 -17.50
C ASP A 44 -7.46 -3.68 -16.60
N PRO A 45 -6.54 -4.49 -16.04
CA PRO A 45 -5.49 -3.96 -15.17
C PRO A 45 -4.53 -3.00 -15.89
N ALA A 46 -4.43 -3.05 -17.21
CA ALA A 46 -3.54 -2.16 -17.98
C ALA A 46 -3.99 -0.69 -17.94
N LEU A 47 -5.26 -0.44 -17.65
CA LEU A 47 -5.82 0.92 -17.60
C LEU A 47 -5.66 1.61 -16.24
N TRP A 48 -5.33 0.87 -15.18
CA TRP A 48 -5.36 1.39 -13.81
C TRP A 48 -4.37 2.53 -13.57
N LEU A 49 -3.15 2.42 -14.11
CA LEU A 49 -2.17 3.49 -13.93
C LEU A 49 -2.52 4.74 -14.74
N ASP A 50 -3.11 4.58 -15.92
CA ASP A 50 -3.54 5.71 -16.74
C ASP A 50 -4.72 6.45 -16.08
N GLU A 51 -5.72 5.70 -15.55
CA GLU A 51 -6.85 6.26 -14.81
C GLU A 51 -6.37 7.04 -13.56
N LEU A 52 -5.49 6.44 -12.74
CA LEU A 52 -4.93 7.12 -11.58
C LEU A 52 -4.11 8.35 -11.94
N ASP A 53 -3.37 8.31 -13.05
CA ASP A 53 -2.55 9.44 -13.48
C ASP A 53 -3.41 10.62 -13.97
N ASP A 54 -4.51 10.31 -14.64
CA ASP A 54 -5.46 11.32 -15.14
C ASP A 54 -6.31 11.95 -14.00
N GLU A 55 -6.67 11.16 -12.97
CA GLU A 55 -7.56 11.62 -11.90
C GLU A 55 -6.81 12.33 -10.76
N LEU A 56 -5.57 11.95 -10.47
CA LEU A 56 -4.83 12.47 -9.32
C LEU A 56 -4.05 13.75 -9.66
N PRO A 57 -4.11 14.78 -8.81
CA PRO A 57 -3.40 16.03 -9.04
C PRO A 57 -1.88 15.85 -8.98
N GLU A 58 -1.18 16.56 -9.87
CA GLU A 58 0.27 16.69 -9.83
C GLU A 58 0.74 17.48 -8.58
N GLY A 59 2.01 17.31 -8.21
CA GLY A 59 2.61 18.00 -7.08
C GLY A 59 2.13 17.49 -5.71
N SER A 60 1.55 16.30 -5.66
CA SER A 60 1.09 15.64 -4.45
C SER A 60 2.12 14.66 -3.91
N TRP A 61 2.07 14.43 -2.60
CA TRP A 61 2.64 13.24 -1.96
C TRP A 61 1.76 12.04 -2.32
N LEU A 62 2.36 10.96 -2.81
CA LEU A 62 1.67 9.73 -3.12
C LEU A 62 1.95 8.70 -2.02
N ALA A 63 0.92 8.27 -1.33
CA ALA A 63 1.01 7.21 -0.34
C ALA A 63 0.10 6.04 -0.70
N GLY A 64 0.51 4.82 -0.39
CA GLY A 64 -0.33 3.67 -0.67
C GLY A 64 -0.09 2.48 0.25
N TRP A 65 -1.16 1.77 0.55
CA TRP A 65 -1.15 0.56 1.35
C TRP A 65 -1.16 -0.68 0.47
N SER A 66 -0.18 -1.60 0.68
CA SER A 66 -0.12 -2.88 -0.03
C SER A 66 -0.10 -2.66 -1.56
N LEU A 67 -1.09 -3.17 -2.32
CA LEU A 67 -1.23 -2.91 -3.76
C LEU A 67 -1.24 -1.40 -4.07
N GLY A 68 -1.91 -0.59 -3.25
CA GLY A 68 -1.91 0.86 -3.40
C GLY A 68 -0.51 1.46 -3.33
N GLY A 69 0.38 0.90 -2.48
CA GLY A 69 1.79 1.29 -2.40
C GLY A 69 2.59 0.94 -3.65
N MET A 70 2.31 -0.20 -4.26
CA MET A 70 2.94 -0.61 -5.53
C MET A 70 2.48 0.29 -6.68
N LEU A 71 1.19 0.63 -6.73
CA LEU A 71 0.65 1.57 -7.74
C LEU A 71 1.18 2.99 -7.52
N ALA A 72 1.30 3.45 -6.27
CA ALA A 72 1.90 4.73 -5.95
C ALA A 72 3.35 4.81 -6.41
N ALA A 73 4.14 3.73 -6.27
CA ALA A 73 5.52 3.66 -6.74
C ALA A 73 5.62 3.77 -8.27
N GLU A 74 4.78 3.05 -9.01
CA GLU A 74 4.73 3.16 -10.47
C GLU A 74 4.32 4.58 -10.92
N LEU A 75 3.34 5.17 -10.25
CA LEU A 75 2.85 6.50 -10.57
C LEU A 75 3.89 7.58 -10.22
N ALA A 76 4.58 7.48 -9.08
CA ALA A 76 5.66 8.38 -8.69
C ALA A 76 6.80 8.36 -9.73
N ALA A 77 7.20 7.17 -10.18
CA ALA A 77 8.22 7.02 -11.21
C ALA A 77 7.79 7.55 -12.59
N ARG A 78 6.49 7.46 -12.91
CA ARG A 78 5.93 8.02 -14.15
C ARG A 78 5.93 9.55 -14.12
N ARG A 79 5.59 10.14 -12.98
CA ARG A 79 5.49 11.59 -12.79
C ARG A 79 6.82 12.29 -12.54
N GLY A 80 7.81 11.58 -12.00
CA GLY A 80 9.12 12.18 -11.69
C GLY A 80 8.96 13.41 -10.79
N GLU A 81 9.49 14.56 -11.20
CA GLU A 81 9.43 15.82 -10.46
C GLU A 81 8.00 16.34 -10.21
N ALA A 82 7.00 15.87 -10.95
CA ALA A 82 5.60 16.20 -10.71
C ALA A 82 4.98 15.39 -9.55
N CYS A 83 5.70 14.43 -8.96
CA CYS A 83 5.39 13.78 -7.70
C CYS A 83 6.28 14.33 -6.60
N ARG A 84 5.70 14.77 -5.48
CA ARG A 84 6.44 15.43 -4.40
C ARG A 84 7.21 14.45 -3.52
N GLY A 85 6.71 13.22 -3.39
CA GLY A 85 7.33 12.13 -2.65
C GLY A 85 6.46 10.89 -2.62
N LEU A 86 7.07 9.77 -2.32
CA LEU A 86 6.46 8.44 -2.26
C LEU A 86 6.46 7.90 -0.84
N ILE A 87 5.32 7.37 -0.40
CA ILE A 87 5.18 6.69 0.90
C ILE A 87 4.50 5.34 0.68
N THR A 88 5.14 4.25 1.05
CA THR A 88 4.52 2.92 0.97
C THR A 88 4.26 2.34 2.35
N LEU A 89 3.08 1.74 2.54
CA LEU A 89 2.63 1.14 3.79
C LEU A 89 2.42 -0.35 3.59
N ALA A 90 3.18 -1.20 4.27
CA ALA A 90 3.12 -2.65 4.16
C ALA A 90 3.09 -3.13 2.69
N ALA A 91 3.87 -2.50 1.82
CA ALA A 91 4.06 -2.87 0.42
C ALA A 91 5.45 -3.47 0.20
N ASN A 92 5.57 -4.37 -0.74
CA ASN A 92 6.83 -4.94 -1.17
C ASN A 92 7.13 -4.51 -2.60
N ALA A 93 8.39 -4.42 -3.00
CA ALA A 93 8.79 -4.09 -4.36
C ALA A 93 8.27 -5.10 -5.40
N SER A 94 8.21 -6.38 -5.04
CA SER A 94 7.41 -7.41 -5.71
C SER A 94 6.62 -8.18 -4.64
N PHE A 95 5.32 -8.38 -4.85
CA PHE A 95 4.51 -9.15 -3.90
C PHE A 95 4.81 -10.64 -3.96
N ARG A 96 5.14 -11.15 -5.15
CA ARG A 96 5.52 -12.55 -5.40
C ARG A 96 7.03 -12.69 -5.44
N GLN A 97 7.52 -13.88 -5.05
CA GLN A 97 8.93 -14.22 -5.18
C GLN A 97 9.40 -14.18 -6.63
N LEU A 98 10.56 -13.56 -6.83
CA LEU A 98 11.35 -13.62 -8.06
C LEU A 98 12.69 -14.26 -7.72
N ASP A 99 13.41 -14.76 -8.73
CA ASP A 99 14.71 -15.42 -8.54
C ASP A 99 15.72 -14.52 -7.83
N ASP A 100 15.67 -13.23 -8.12
CA ASP A 100 16.50 -12.17 -7.54
C ASP A 100 15.80 -11.34 -6.46
N TRP A 101 14.56 -11.70 -6.08
CA TRP A 101 13.78 -11.08 -5.00
C TRP A 101 13.06 -12.13 -4.15
N PRO A 102 13.81 -12.93 -3.35
CA PRO A 102 13.22 -14.04 -2.58
C PRO A 102 12.43 -13.59 -1.35
N GLN A 103 12.58 -12.32 -0.89
CA GLN A 103 11.88 -11.77 0.28
C GLN A 103 10.47 -11.30 -0.09
N ALA A 104 9.65 -12.21 -0.58
CA ALA A 104 8.28 -11.99 -1.04
C ALA A 104 7.39 -13.22 -0.79
N MET A 105 6.12 -13.13 -1.12
CA MET A 105 5.15 -14.23 -1.02
C MET A 105 5.56 -15.39 -1.93
N PRO A 106 5.63 -16.64 -1.43
CA PRO A 106 5.88 -17.80 -2.28
C PRO A 106 4.87 -17.89 -3.43
N ASN A 107 5.36 -18.18 -4.64
CA ASN A 107 4.52 -18.22 -5.83
C ASN A 107 3.35 -19.19 -5.70
N SER A 108 3.58 -20.39 -5.13
CA SER A 108 2.52 -21.39 -4.92
C SER A 108 1.41 -20.89 -3.99
N VAL A 109 1.75 -20.13 -2.93
CA VAL A 109 0.77 -19.55 -2.00
C VAL A 109 -0.11 -18.52 -2.69
N PHE A 110 0.50 -17.67 -3.53
CA PHE A 110 -0.26 -16.70 -4.32
C PHE A 110 -1.16 -17.37 -5.37
N GLU A 111 -0.67 -18.41 -6.04
CA GLU A 111 -1.42 -19.17 -7.04
C GLU A 111 -2.63 -19.85 -6.42
N ASP A 112 -2.47 -20.53 -5.29
CA ASP A 112 -3.56 -21.16 -4.53
C ASP A 112 -4.62 -20.11 -4.11
N PHE A 113 -4.18 -18.91 -3.69
CA PHE A 113 -5.08 -17.82 -3.35
C PHE A 113 -5.84 -17.28 -4.57
N PHE A 114 -5.15 -17.15 -5.70
CA PHE A 114 -5.74 -16.67 -6.95
C PHE A 114 -6.78 -17.68 -7.47
N GLU A 115 -6.48 -18.97 -7.45
CA GLU A 115 -7.42 -20.04 -7.82
C GLU A 115 -8.65 -20.04 -6.91
N ALA A 116 -8.45 -19.92 -5.60
CA ALA A 116 -9.56 -19.80 -4.65
C ALA A 116 -10.43 -18.56 -4.91
N PHE A 117 -9.81 -17.45 -5.32
CA PHE A 117 -10.55 -16.25 -5.71
C PHE A 117 -11.39 -16.46 -6.97
N LEU A 118 -10.88 -17.14 -7.98
CA LEU A 118 -11.64 -17.42 -9.21
C LEU A 118 -12.86 -18.31 -8.94
N LEU A 119 -12.79 -19.21 -7.96
CA LEU A 119 -13.87 -20.09 -7.57
C LEU A 119 -14.91 -19.40 -6.68
N GLU A 120 -14.46 -18.68 -5.66
CA GLU A 120 -15.31 -18.07 -4.64
C GLU A 120 -14.80 -16.66 -4.25
N PRO A 121 -15.00 -15.62 -5.11
CA PRO A 121 -14.41 -14.29 -4.92
C PRO A 121 -14.73 -13.66 -3.57
N GLU A 122 -16.01 -13.64 -3.17
CA GLU A 122 -16.46 -13.02 -1.92
C GLU A 122 -15.97 -13.77 -0.67
N LEU A 123 -15.92 -15.09 -0.70
CA LEU A 123 -15.40 -15.87 0.40
C LEU A 123 -13.88 -15.68 0.55
N THR A 124 -13.16 -15.67 -0.58
CA THR A 124 -11.71 -15.44 -0.60
C THR A 124 -11.37 -14.05 -0.10
N ARG A 125 -12.12 -13.02 -0.50
CA ARG A 125 -11.96 -11.65 0.00
C ARG A 125 -12.19 -11.56 1.52
N LYS A 126 -13.21 -12.26 2.05
CA LYS A 126 -13.42 -12.35 3.51
C LYS A 126 -12.27 -13.06 4.22
N ARG A 127 -11.72 -14.13 3.63
CA ARG A 127 -10.54 -14.81 4.18
C ARG A 127 -9.29 -13.93 4.13
N PHE A 128 -9.17 -13.09 3.11
CA PHE A 128 -8.08 -12.13 3.01
C PHE A 128 -8.02 -11.17 4.20
N THR A 129 -9.16 -10.72 4.73
CA THR A 129 -9.16 -9.87 5.94
C THR A 129 -8.57 -10.57 7.16
N LEU A 130 -8.66 -11.90 7.25
CA LEU A 130 -8.01 -12.67 8.31
C LEU A 130 -6.49 -12.67 8.15
N LEU A 131 -5.99 -12.83 6.92
CA LEU A 131 -4.56 -12.77 6.61
C LEU A 131 -3.99 -11.38 6.89
N VAL A 132 -4.69 -10.33 6.47
CA VAL A 132 -4.32 -8.92 6.75
C VAL A 132 -4.21 -8.65 8.25
N SER A 133 -5.06 -9.27 9.05
CA SER A 133 -5.11 -9.06 10.51
C SER A 133 -4.17 -10.00 11.28
N GLN A 134 -3.62 -11.02 10.63
CA GLN A 134 -2.73 -11.98 11.27
C GLN A 134 -1.45 -11.27 11.74
N GLY A 135 -1.06 -11.50 12.99
CA GLY A 135 0.07 -10.83 13.63
C GLY A 135 -0.31 -9.57 14.41
N ALA A 136 -1.52 -9.05 14.24
CA ALA A 136 -2.02 -7.91 15.02
C ALA A 136 -2.17 -8.27 16.50
N ARG A 137 -2.08 -7.24 17.38
CA ARG A 137 -2.31 -7.38 18.81
C ARG A 137 -3.71 -7.93 19.14
N ASP A 138 -4.73 -7.50 18.38
CA ASP A 138 -6.10 -8.03 18.44
C ASP A 138 -6.58 -8.38 17.01
N ALA A 139 -6.01 -9.45 16.46
CA ALA A 139 -6.30 -9.91 15.10
C ALA A 139 -7.81 -10.16 14.87
N ARG A 140 -8.53 -10.62 15.89
CA ARG A 140 -9.97 -10.93 15.78
C ARG A 140 -10.81 -9.66 15.62
N THR A 141 -10.53 -8.63 16.39
CA THR A 141 -11.22 -7.34 16.29
C THR A 141 -10.88 -6.66 14.97
N LEU A 142 -9.59 -6.64 14.58
CA LEU A 142 -9.15 -6.05 13.33
C LEU A 142 -9.80 -6.75 12.12
N ALA A 143 -9.81 -8.08 12.07
CA ALA A 143 -10.45 -8.83 11.01
C ALA A 143 -11.95 -8.51 10.90
N ARG A 144 -12.66 -8.39 12.03
CA ARG A 144 -14.07 -8.03 12.04
C ARG A 144 -14.30 -6.60 11.53
N GLN A 145 -13.46 -5.65 11.92
CA GLN A 145 -13.54 -4.26 11.40
C GLN A 145 -13.36 -4.25 9.88
N LEU A 146 -12.34 -4.92 9.37
CA LEU A 146 -12.11 -5.05 7.93
C LEU A 146 -13.29 -5.72 7.21
N GLN A 147 -13.85 -6.81 7.76
CA GLN A 147 -15.00 -7.50 7.16
C GLN A 147 -16.26 -6.63 7.08
N VAL A 148 -16.51 -5.84 8.13
CA VAL A 148 -17.66 -4.90 8.15
C VAL A 148 -17.46 -3.77 7.16
N ALA A 149 -16.23 -3.34 6.94
CA ALA A 149 -15.87 -2.25 6.04
C ALA A 149 -15.74 -2.67 4.56
N LEU A 150 -15.84 -3.98 4.23
CA LEU A 150 -15.70 -4.45 2.85
C LEU A 150 -16.73 -3.79 1.92
N PRO A 151 -16.30 -3.06 0.88
CA PRO A 151 -17.22 -2.45 -0.07
C PRO A 151 -17.80 -3.50 -1.03
N ALA A 152 -18.91 -3.17 -1.66
CA ALA A 152 -19.37 -3.90 -2.83
C ALA A 152 -18.46 -3.54 -4.03
N LEU A 153 -17.77 -4.51 -4.59
CA LEU A 153 -16.89 -4.35 -5.74
C LEU A 153 -17.21 -5.41 -6.79
N GLU A 154 -17.13 -5.01 -8.04
CA GLU A 154 -17.29 -5.93 -9.17
C GLU A 154 -16.15 -6.95 -9.22
N THR A 155 -16.48 -8.21 -9.51
CA THR A 155 -15.47 -9.28 -9.58
C THR A 155 -14.40 -8.99 -10.62
N GLY A 156 -14.74 -8.30 -11.72
CA GLY A 156 -13.78 -7.86 -12.73
C GLY A 156 -12.70 -6.95 -12.16
N ALA A 157 -13.06 -5.91 -11.43
CA ALA A 157 -12.12 -5.00 -10.77
C ALA A 157 -11.26 -5.71 -9.71
N LEU A 158 -11.88 -6.58 -8.91
CA LEU A 158 -11.14 -7.40 -7.94
C LEU A 158 -10.12 -8.31 -8.62
N SER A 159 -10.49 -8.93 -9.74
CA SER A 159 -9.59 -9.77 -10.54
C SER A 159 -8.44 -8.97 -11.13
N ALA A 160 -8.73 -7.78 -11.68
CA ALA A 160 -7.71 -6.88 -12.23
C ALA A 160 -6.68 -6.47 -11.17
N GLY A 161 -7.15 -6.03 -10.00
CA GLY A 161 -6.27 -5.67 -8.89
C GLY A 161 -5.42 -6.85 -8.37
N LEU A 162 -5.99 -8.07 -8.32
CA LEU A 162 -5.23 -9.26 -7.92
C LEU A 162 -4.20 -9.66 -8.98
N GLN A 163 -4.51 -9.48 -10.27
CA GLN A 163 -3.54 -9.68 -11.35
C GLN A 163 -2.39 -8.67 -11.25
N LEU A 164 -2.66 -7.38 -10.95
CA LEU A 164 -1.62 -6.38 -10.73
C LEU A 164 -0.75 -6.76 -9.54
N LEU A 165 -1.35 -7.12 -8.40
CA LEU A 165 -0.61 -7.55 -7.22
C LEU A 165 0.35 -8.71 -7.53
N GLY A 166 -0.06 -9.64 -8.40
CA GLY A 166 0.74 -10.78 -8.80
C GLY A 166 1.77 -10.54 -9.91
N ARG A 167 1.71 -9.39 -10.61
CA ARG A 167 2.56 -9.10 -11.78
C ARG A 167 3.49 -7.91 -11.60
N LEU A 168 3.13 -6.96 -10.74
CA LEU A 168 3.95 -5.77 -10.53
C LEU A 168 5.30 -6.14 -9.91
N ASP A 169 6.34 -5.65 -10.54
CA ASP A 169 7.69 -5.57 -10.02
C ASP A 169 8.09 -4.10 -10.05
N THR A 170 7.95 -3.42 -8.93
CA THR A 170 8.15 -1.98 -8.83
C THR A 170 9.60 -1.58 -8.65
N ARG A 171 10.55 -2.53 -8.66
CA ARG A 171 11.98 -2.23 -8.43
C ARG A 171 12.52 -1.18 -9.40
N ALA A 172 12.25 -1.35 -10.69
CA ALA A 172 12.69 -0.38 -11.69
C ALA A 172 11.99 0.99 -11.55
N ALA A 173 10.76 1.03 -11.03
CA ALA A 173 10.06 2.27 -10.73
C ALA A 173 10.69 2.98 -9.53
N LEU A 174 10.96 2.25 -8.44
CA LEU A 174 11.61 2.79 -7.24
C LEU A 174 13.02 3.33 -7.53
N GLU A 175 13.82 2.64 -8.37
CA GLU A 175 15.14 3.14 -8.80
C GLU A 175 15.06 4.40 -9.68
N ARG A 176 14.04 4.50 -10.52
CA ARG A 176 13.90 5.62 -11.45
C ARG A 176 13.33 6.87 -10.79
N TYR A 177 12.65 6.73 -9.66
CA TYR A 177 12.09 7.86 -8.96
C TYR A 177 13.14 8.51 -8.06
N ASP A 178 13.61 9.69 -8.47
CA ASP A 178 14.67 10.46 -7.77
C ASP A 178 14.14 11.26 -6.56
N GLY A 179 12.80 11.34 -6.38
CA GLY A 179 12.21 12.06 -5.26
C GLY A 179 12.31 11.31 -3.92
N PRO A 180 11.94 11.96 -2.80
CA PRO A 180 12.02 11.34 -1.48
C PRO A 180 11.08 10.14 -1.35
N GLN A 181 11.57 9.06 -0.70
CA GLN A 181 10.82 7.80 -0.53
C GLN A 181 10.85 7.35 0.93
N LEU A 182 9.67 7.06 1.49
CA LEU A 182 9.48 6.41 2.78
C LEU A 182 8.78 5.07 2.60
N HIS A 183 9.35 4.00 3.17
CA HIS A 183 8.76 2.66 3.15
C HIS A 183 8.51 2.17 4.58
N LEU A 184 7.24 2.09 4.99
CA LEU A 184 6.83 1.59 6.30
C LEU A 184 6.41 0.13 6.22
N PHE A 185 7.15 -0.73 6.89
CA PHE A 185 6.86 -2.16 7.01
C PHE A 185 6.18 -2.47 8.35
N ALA A 186 5.44 -3.58 8.39
CA ALA A 186 4.84 -4.10 9.60
C ALA A 186 5.66 -5.28 10.15
N GLY A 187 6.02 -5.22 11.43
CA GLY A 187 6.95 -6.19 12.03
C GLY A 187 6.38 -7.62 12.16
N ASN A 188 5.05 -7.77 12.17
CA ASN A 188 4.35 -9.06 12.23
C ASN A 188 3.48 -9.30 10.99
N ASP A 189 3.88 -8.78 9.84
CA ASP A 189 3.15 -8.93 8.59
C ASP A 189 3.14 -10.40 8.12
N ALA A 190 1.95 -10.94 7.87
CA ALA A 190 1.77 -12.30 7.38
C ALA A 190 1.80 -12.41 5.83
N LEU A 191 1.77 -11.26 5.13
CA LEU A 191 1.72 -11.17 3.67
C LEU A 191 3.04 -10.67 3.08
N VAL A 192 3.69 -9.70 3.73
CA VAL A 192 5.00 -9.18 3.36
C VAL A 192 6.03 -9.70 4.36
N PRO A 193 7.00 -10.52 3.94
CA PRO A 193 8.00 -11.09 4.85
C PRO A 193 8.85 -10.00 5.53
N ALA A 194 9.21 -10.22 6.80
CA ALA A 194 10.01 -9.29 7.59
C ALA A 194 11.36 -8.91 6.92
N GLY A 195 11.96 -9.83 6.15
CA GLY A 195 13.20 -9.56 5.41
C GLY A 195 13.06 -8.61 4.22
N ALA A 196 11.82 -8.25 3.82
CA ALA A 196 11.61 -7.33 2.70
C ALA A 196 12.14 -5.92 2.98
N ALA A 197 12.05 -5.45 4.23
CA ALA A 197 12.58 -4.14 4.65
C ALA A 197 14.10 -4.08 4.50
N GLU A 198 14.82 -5.11 4.98
CA GLU A 198 16.27 -5.19 4.86
C GLU A 198 16.72 -5.34 3.39
N ALA A 199 15.97 -6.12 2.61
CA ALA A 199 16.24 -6.31 1.19
C ALA A 199 16.07 -5.00 0.42
N LEU A 200 15.03 -4.23 0.71
CA LEU A 200 14.80 -2.93 0.08
C LEU A 200 15.90 -1.94 0.42
N LEU A 201 16.23 -1.79 1.69
CA LEU A 201 17.29 -0.88 2.14
C LEU A 201 18.67 -1.29 1.60
N GLY A 202 18.94 -2.59 1.48
CA GLY A 202 20.19 -3.09 0.89
C GLY A 202 20.30 -2.83 -0.62
N TRP A 203 19.17 -2.67 -1.29
CA TRP A 203 19.10 -2.39 -2.73
C TRP A 203 18.96 -0.89 -3.06
N LEU A 204 18.20 -0.14 -2.24
CA LEU A 204 18.04 1.33 -2.33
C LEU A 204 18.53 1.99 -1.01
N PRO A 205 19.81 2.27 -0.87
CA PRO A 205 20.35 2.76 0.42
C PRO A 205 19.97 4.21 0.74
N ASP A 206 19.53 4.98 -0.25
CA ASP A 206 19.22 6.42 -0.11
C ASP A 206 17.73 6.69 0.20
N VAL A 207 16.93 5.64 0.49
CA VAL A 207 15.53 5.77 0.88
C VAL A 207 15.34 5.55 2.38
N GLU A 208 14.27 6.11 2.93
CA GLU A 208 13.90 5.86 4.32
C GLU A 208 13.08 4.58 4.46
N VAL A 209 13.57 3.63 5.27
CA VAL A 209 12.88 2.37 5.56
C VAL A 209 12.68 2.23 7.06
N ASN A 210 11.43 2.13 7.49
CA ASN A 210 11.07 1.97 8.89
C ASN A 210 10.13 0.76 9.08
N THR A 211 10.23 0.11 10.25
CA THR A 211 9.36 -1.01 10.62
C THR A 211 8.61 -0.70 11.89
N ILE A 212 7.28 -0.76 11.84
CA ILE A 212 6.41 -0.64 13.02
C ILE A 212 6.35 -1.98 13.72
N ALA A 213 7.04 -2.08 14.86
CA ALA A 213 7.19 -3.32 15.60
C ALA A 213 5.81 -3.85 16.07
N GLY A 214 5.58 -5.15 15.88
CA GLY A 214 4.36 -5.82 16.34
C GLY A 214 3.09 -5.46 15.58
N ALA A 215 3.16 -4.64 14.51
CA ALA A 215 2.04 -4.36 13.64
C ALA A 215 1.83 -5.48 12.61
N SER A 216 0.58 -5.71 12.22
CA SER A 216 0.18 -6.61 11.15
C SER A 216 0.17 -5.89 9.79
N HIS A 217 -0.16 -6.61 8.71
CA HIS A 217 -0.39 -6.02 7.38
C HIS A 217 -1.45 -4.91 7.39
N GLY A 218 -2.39 -4.96 8.34
CA GLY A 218 -3.42 -3.95 8.55
C GLY A 218 -2.95 -2.70 9.28
N LEU A 219 -1.66 -2.39 9.25
CA LEU A 219 -1.02 -1.32 10.03
C LEU A 219 -1.70 0.06 9.91
N PRO A 220 -2.27 0.52 8.78
CA PRO A 220 -2.92 1.84 8.72
C PRO A 220 -4.19 1.92 9.59
N LEU A 221 -4.88 0.79 9.80
CA LEU A 221 -6.05 0.69 10.65
C LEU A 221 -5.68 0.29 12.10
N GLU A 222 -4.65 -0.54 12.27
CA GLU A 222 -4.21 -1.04 13.57
C GLU A 222 -3.42 -0.01 14.37
N ARG A 223 -2.60 0.81 13.70
CA ARG A 223 -1.64 1.76 14.28
C ARG A 223 -1.68 3.13 13.59
N PRO A 224 -2.87 3.73 13.42
CA PRO A 224 -3.01 4.96 12.64
C PRO A 224 -2.13 6.11 13.16
N ASP A 225 -2.02 6.27 14.48
CA ASP A 225 -1.25 7.36 15.09
C ASP A 225 0.26 7.19 14.86
N GLU A 226 0.78 5.95 14.98
CA GLU A 226 2.20 5.66 14.74
C GLU A 226 2.56 5.87 13.26
N VAL A 227 1.67 5.43 12.36
CA VAL A 227 1.84 5.63 10.91
C VAL A 227 1.75 7.11 10.54
N ALA A 228 0.77 7.85 11.09
CA ALA A 228 0.62 9.28 10.85
C ALA A 228 1.85 10.07 11.32
N ALA A 229 2.37 9.76 12.51
CA ALA A 229 3.56 10.42 13.05
C ALA A 229 4.79 10.17 12.15
N ALA A 230 5.00 8.94 11.67
CA ALA A 230 6.10 8.61 10.76
C ALA A 230 5.97 9.34 9.40
N ILE A 231 4.77 9.37 8.82
CA ILE A 231 4.50 10.10 7.58
C ILE A 231 4.80 11.58 7.73
N LEU A 232 4.32 12.22 8.82
CA LEU A 232 4.50 13.65 9.03
C LEU A 232 5.94 14.02 9.32
N ALA A 233 6.69 13.19 10.06
CA ALA A 233 8.12 13.40 10.29
C ALA A 233 8.86 13.44 8.94
N PHE A 234 8.59 12.46 8.06
CA PHE A 234 9.20 12.39 6.74
C PHE A 234 8.82 13.56 5.82
N ILE A 235 7.55 13.97 5.79
CA ILE A 235 7.09 15.12 4.99
C ILE A 235 7.78 16.42 5.43
N HIS A 236 7.91 16.65 6.76
CA HIS A 236 8.54 17.87 7.28
C HIS A 236 10.05 17.92 7.03
N GLU A 237 10.75 16.79 7.08
CA GLU A 237 12.18 16.74 6.76
C GLU A 237 12.43 17.07 5.28
N GLY A 238 11.51 16.67 4.39
CA GLY A 238 11.58 17.00 2.96
C GLY A 238 11.32 18.48 2.62
N ASP A 239 10.69 19.24 3.52
CA ASP A 239 10.42 20.69 3.33
C ASP A 239 11.58 21.58 3.79
N ASP A 240 12.55 21.05 4.56
CA ASP A 240 13.71 21.78 5.09
C ASP A 240 14.96 21.68 4.18
N VAL A 241 14.87 20.97 3.04
CA VAL A 241 15.96 20.78 2.07
C VAL A 241 15.68 21.55 0.79
#